data_24c4807177c7e2e9bd802267f369e307
#
_entry.id   24c4807177c7e2e9bd802267f369e307
#
_cell.length_a   1.000
_cell.length_b   1.000
_cell.length_c   1.000
_cell.angle_alpha   90.00
_cell.angle_beta   90.00
_cell.angle_gamma   90.00
#
_symmetry.space_group_name_H-M   'P 1'
#
loop_
_entity.id
_entity.type
_entity.pdbx_description
1 polymer ?
#
loop_
_entity_poly.entity_id
_entity_poly.type
_entity_poly.pdbx_seq_one_letter_code
_entity_poly.pdbx_strand_id
1 'polypeptide(L)'
;MPKKIYAVRKGRQTGLFTTWAECQKQVTGYAGARFKGFTNAEEAMRWLSGDDTAGSHTAQPAGRRQIHAVKGPRLSPEQTTDTDQDYIIYTDGSCLKNPDGPGGWAMVARTTATGAVSEQSGGHPSTTNNRMELTAAIKALQWAPAGSRVALYTDSQYLKNGITRWLAAWKRRGWKKADGMPVLNQQLWMALDALYASHIVTFHWVKGHAGVDLNERCDQLAKKEAMKY
;
A
#
# COMPACT_ATOMS: atom_id res chain seq x y z
N MET A 1 -1.40 -16.60 22.23
CA MET A 1 -1.10 -16.18 20.86
C MET A 1 -1.08 -17.41 19.98
N PRO A 2 -1.75 -17.47 18.83
CA PRO A 2 -1.69 -18.65 17.97
C PRO A 2 -0.25 -18.85 17.48
N LYS A 3 0.26 -20.07 17.61
CA LYS A 3 1.60 -20.46 17.11
C LYS A 3 1.59 -20.37 15.59
N LYS A 4 2.49 -19.56 15.01
CA LYS A 4 2.69 -19.50 13.55
C LYS A 4 3.46 -20.72 13.07
N ILE A 5 3.02 -21.30 11.96
CA ILE A 5 3.69 -22.38 11.22
C ILE A 5 4.23 -21.79 9.92
N TYR A 6 5.45 -22.07 9.57
CA TYR A 6 6.10 -21.58 8.36
C TYR A 6 6.28 -22.73 7.36
N ALA A 7 5.75 -22.58 6.17
CA ALA A 7 5.94 -23.53 5.09
C ALA A 7 7.02 -23.03 4.12
N VAL A 8 7.96 -23.88 3.76
CA VAL A 8 9.02 -23.60 2.77
C VAL A 8 8.80 -24.51 1.58
N ARG A 9 8.38 -23.94 0.46
CA ARG A 9 8.16 -24.65 -0.81
C ARG A 9 9.45 -24.71 -1.64
N LYS A 10 10.34 -23.71 -1.46
CA LYS A 10 11.65 -23.65 -2.11
C LYS A 10 12.67 -23.03 -1.16
N GLY A 11 13.71 -23.77 -0.80
CA GLY A 11 14.76 -23.41 0.15
C GLY A 11 15.78 -24.55 0.23
N ARG A 12 16.72 -24.49 1.18
CA ARG A 12 17.68 -25.55 1.43
C ARG A 12 16.98 -26.86 1.84
N GLN A 13 15.93 -26.73 2.66
CA GLN A 13 15.02 -27.82 3.01
C GLN A 13 13.58 -27.33 2.86
N THR A 14 12.74 -28.12 2.18
CA THR A 14 11.30 -27.85 2.05
C THR A 14 10.54 -28.54 3.17
N GLY A 15 9.43 -27.96 3.62
CA GLY A 15 8.61 -28.54 4.67
C GLY A 15 7.95 -27.50 5.58
N LEU A 16 7.39 -27.97 6.69
CA LEU A 16 6.77 -27.13 7.72
C LEU A 16 7.74 -26.92 8.89
N PHE A 17 7.83 -25.69 9.36
CA PHE A 17 8.67 -25.28 10.48
C PHE A 17 7.83 -24.56 11.51
N THR A 18 8.06 -24.87 12.78
CA THR A 18 7.25 -24.33 13.89
C THR A 18 7.78 -23.00 14.41
N THR A 19 9.01 -22.63 14.04
CA THR A 19 9.65 -21.37 14.43
C THR A 19 10.16 -20.61 13.21
N TRP A 20 10.19 -19.28 13.33
CA TRP A 20 10.80 -18.43 12.31
C TRP A 20 12.30 -18.72 12.15
N ALA A 21 13.00 -18.98 13.25
CA ALA A 21 14.44 -19.24 13.21
C ALA A 21 14.80 -20.49 12.38
N GLU A 22 13.99 -21.54 12.44
CA GLU A 22 14.16 -22.74 11.61
C GLU A 22 13.87 -22.45 10.14
N CYS A 23 12.77 -21.77 9.85
CA CYS A 23 12.40 -21.36 8.49
C CYS A 23 13.49 -20.45 7.88
N GLN A 24 13.98 -19.49 8.64
CA GLN A 24 15.00 -18.54 8.20
C GLN A 24 16.29 -19.23 7.77
N LYS A 25 16.73 -20.27 8.46
CA LYS A 25 17.90 -21.08 8.08
C LYS A 25 17.76 -21.72 6.69
N GLN A 26 16.52 -22.03 6.29
CA GLN A 26 16.25 -22.69 5.01
C GLN A 26 16.19 -21.70 3.85
N VAL A 27 15.85 -20.45 4.09
CA VAL A 27 15.55 -19.47 3.04
C VAL A 27 16.57 -18.36 2.90
N THR A 28 17.30 -18.00 3.96
CA THR A 28 18.32 -16.94 3.92
C THR A 28 19.47 -17.32 2.98
N GLY A 29 19.71 -16.44 1.98
CA GLY A 29 20.75 -16.64 0.98
C GLY A 29 20.46 -17.74 -0.05
N TYR A 30 19.23 -18.28 -0.11
CA TYR A 30 18.82 -19.25 -1.12
C TYR A 30 18.11 -18.54 -2.28
N ALA A 31 18.70 -18.57 -3.47
CA ALA A 31 18.17 -17.88 -4.64
C ALA A 31 16.78 -18.40 -5.03
N GLY A 32 15.78 -17.51 -5.08
CA GLY A 32 14.41 -17.85 -5.42
C GLY A 32 13.65 -18.62 -4.32
N ALA A 33 14.03 -18.48 -3.06
CA ALA A 33 13.33 -19.09 -1.93
C ALA A 33 11.83 -18.74 -1.95
N ARG A 34 10.96 -19.73 -1.68
CA ARG A 34 9.50 -19.57 -1.54
C ARG A 34 9.06 -20.10 -0.19
N PHE A 35 8.57 -19.23 0.66
CA PHE A 35 8.06 -19.58 1.97
C PHE A 35 6.88 -18.70 2.36
N LYS A 36 6.04 -19.18 3.29
CA LYS A 36 4.87 -18.44 3.79
C LYS A 36 4.56 -18.86 5.22
N GLY A 37 4.11 -17.91 6.07
CA GLY A 37 3.64 -18.17 7.43
C GLY A 37 2.12 -18.37 7.48
N PHE A 38 1.67 -19.35 8.27
CA PHE A 38 0.27 -19.72 8.45
C PHE A 38 -0.07 -19.79 9.93
N THR A 39 -1.35 -19.64 10.24
CA THR A 39 -1.91 -19.86 11.59
C THR A 39 -2.59 -21.22 11.72
N ASN A 40 -2.77 -21.92 10.60
CA ASN A 40 -3.38 -23.25 10.50
C ASN A 40 -2.45 -24.20 9.75
N ALA A 41 -2.24 -25.41 10.33
CA ALA A 41 -1.36 -26.43 9.76
C ALA A 41 -1.90 -27.02 8.44
N GLU A 42 -3.21 -27.16 8.30
CA GLU A 42 -3.83 -27.68 7.08
C GLU A 42 -3.67 -26.72 5.90
N GLU A 43 -3.77 -25.40 6.15
CA GLU A 43 -3.49 -24.40 5.13
C GLU A 43 -2.04 -24.39 4.71
N ALA A 44 -1.14 -24.57 5.68
CA ALA A 44 0.30 -24.68 5.43
C ALA A 44 0.65 -25.90 4.58
N MET A 45 0.03 -27.06 4.85
CA MET A 45 0.21 -28.28 4.07
C MET A 45 -0.35 -28.16 2.65
N ARG A 46 -1.56 -27.62 2.50
CA ARG A 46 -2.17 -27.36 1.17
C ARG A 46 -1.30 -26.44 0.33
N TRP A 47 -0.81 -25.38 0.94
CA TRP A 47 0.10 -24.49 0.23
C TRP A 47 1.40 -25.18 -0.15
N LEU A 48 1.94 -26.07 0.70
CA LEU A 48 3.17 -26.83 0.42
C LEU A 48 2.99 -27.79 -0.77
N SER A 49 1.84 -28.46 -0.90
CA SER A 49 1.52 -29.42 -1.96
C SER A 49 1.17 -28.81 -3.32
N GLY A 50 1.09 -27.47 -3.42
CA GLY A 50 0.83 -26.83 -4.72
C GLY A 50 -0.64 -26.55 -5.02
N ASP A 51 -1.56 -26.92 -4.15
CA ASP A 51 -2.99 -26.68 -4.28
C ASP A 51 -3.33 -25.23 -3.90
N ASP A 52 -3.18 -24.32 -4.85
CA ASP A 52 -3.54 -22.90 -4.70
C ASP A 52 -5.04 -22.63 -4.98
N THR A 53 -5.88 -23.68 -5.01
CA THR A 53 -7.32 -23.51 -5.18
C THR A 53 -7.95 -22.95 -3.91
N ALA A 54 -8.41 -21.73 -4.01
CA ALA A 54 -9.17 -21.02 -3.00
C ALA A 54 -10.44 -21.80 -2.63
N GLY A 55 -10.42 -22.46 -1.49
CA GLY A 55 -11.60 -23.07 -0.89
C GLY A 55 -12.37 -22.03 -0.08
N SER A 56 -13.47 -21.53 -0.63
CA SER A 56 -14.51 -20.88 0.13
C SER A 56 -15.21 -21.92 1.01
N HIS A 57 -15.28 -21.72 2.30
CA HIS A 57 -16.22 -22.44 3.15
C HIS A 57 -17.15 -21.47 3.86
N THR A 58 -18.38 -21.57 3.39
CA THR A 58 -19.63 -21.11 4.00
C THR A 58 -19.84 -21.73 5.38
N ALA A 59 -20.21 -20.91 6.34
CA ALA A 59 -21.07 -21.30 7.44
C ALA A 59 -21.98 -20.13 7.79
N GLN A 60 -23.25 -20.30 7.56
CA GLN A 60 -24.39 -19.53 8.09
C GLN A 60 -25.02 -20.32 9.29
N PRO A 61 -26.02 -19.74 10.01
CA PRO A 61 -26.24 -18.40 10.52
C PRO A 61 -26.68 -18.35 11.97
N ALA A 62 -26.64 -17.20 12.62
CA ALA A 62 -27.72 -16.82 13.57
C ALA A 62 -27.58 -15.36 14.06
N GLY A 63 -28.70 -14.61 14.04
CA GLY A 63 -28.92 -13.52 14.99
C GLY A 63 -28.79 -12.09 14.47
N ARG A 64 -29.83 -11.63 13.83
CA ARG A 64 -30.25 -10.27 13.47
C ARG A 64 -30.11 -9.27 14.61
N ARG A 65 -29.31 -8.21 14.44
CA ARG A 65 -29.61 -6.87 14.95
C ARG A 65 -29.07 -5.84 13.96
N GLN A 66 -30.00 -5.07 13.38
CA GLN A 66 -29.70 -3.92 12.54
C GLN A 66 -29.11 -2.80 13.39
N ILE A 67 -27.91 -2.37 13.05
CA ILE A 67 -27.38 -1.07 13.45
C ILE A 67 -27.02 -0.38 12.13
N HIS A 68 -27.59 0.80 11.89
CA HIS A 68 -27.28 1.61 10.73
C HIS A 68 -25.79 1.94 10.71
N ALA A 69 -25.02 1.23 9.88
CA ALA A 69 -23.64 1.58 9.60
C ALA A 69 -23.64 2.63 8.48
N VAL A 70 -23.09 3.78 8.78
CA VAL A 70 -22.67 4.77 7.78
C VAL A 70 -21.71 4.06 6.82
N LYS A 71 -22.14 3.93 5.56
CA LYS A 71 -21.35 3.33 4.49
C LYS A 71 -20.12 4.20 4.23
N GLY A 72 -18.96 3.80 4.74
CA GLY A 72 -17.69 4.19 4.15
C GLY A 72 -17.55 3.53 2.76
N PRO A 73 -16.86 4.16 1.79
CA PRO A 73 -16.79 3.65 0.43
C PRO A 73 -16.18 2.25 0.40
N ARG A 74 -16.94 1.30 -0.15
CA ARG A 74 -16.48 -0.06 -0.46
C ARG A 74 -15.44 0.02 -1.57
N LEU A 75 -14.23 -0.44 -1.30
CA LEU A 75 -13.27 -0.80 -2.34
C LEU A 75 -13.75 -2.10 -3.01
N SER A 76 -14.53 -1.97 -4.06
CA SER A 76 -14.74 -3.04 -5.04
C SER A 76 -13.66 -2.89 -6.11
N PRO A 77 -12.99 -3.96 -6.57
CA PRO A 77 -12.15 -3.91 -7.74
C PRO A 77 -13.05 -4.00 -8.99
N GLU A 78 -13.88 -2.98 -9.19
CA GLU A 78 -14.49 -2.75 -10.50
C GLU A 78 -13.55 -1.87 -11.29
N GLN A 79 -13.23 -2.29 -12.48
CA GLN A 79 -12.53 -1.54 -13.51
C GLN A 79 -13.35 -0.29 -13.82
N THR A 80 -13.17 0.76 -13.00
CA THR A 80 -13.56 2.10 -13.43
C THR A 80 -12.68 2.41 -14.61
N THR A 81 -13.24 2.48 -15.78
CA THR A 81 -12.53 2.94 -16.98
C THR A 81 -11.98 4.33 -16.67
N ASP A 82 -10.75 4.62 -17.07
CA ASP A 82 -10.08 5.92 -16.87
C ASP A 82 -10.95 7.12 -17.32
N THR A 83 -11.97 6.87 -18.14
CA THR A 83 -12.92 7.87 -18.67
C THR A 83 -13.91 8.41 -17.63
N ASP A 84 -14.12 7.75 -16.49
CA ASP A 84 -15.03 8.21 -15.42
C ASP A 84 -14.34 9.02 -14.32
N GLN A 85 -13.04 9.27 -14.45
CA GLN A 85 -12.24 10.05 -13.51
C GLN A 85 -12.03 11.48 -14.05
N ASP A 86 -12.02 12.47 -13.16
CA ASP A 86 -11.68 13.84 -13.53
C ASP A 86 -10.16 13.99 -13.70
N TYR A 87 -9.41 13.27 -12.86
CA TYR A 87 -7.94 13.28 -12.84
C TYR A 87 -7.37 11.86 -12.68
N ILE A 88 -6.30 11.61 -13.42
CA ILE A 88 -5.44 10.44 -13.27
C ILE A 88 -4.10 10.95 -12.74
N ILE A 89 -3.71 10.54 -11.53
CA ILE A 89 -2.52 11.06 -10.86
C ILE A 89 -1.60 9.91 -10.46
N TYR A 90 -0.35 9.98 -10.88
CA TYR A 90 0.74 9.11 -10.45
C TYR A 90 1.55 9.79 -9.36
N THR A 91 1.98 9.03 -8.35
CA THR A 91 2.76 9.54 -7.22
C THR A 91 3.92 8.63 -6.89
N ASP A 92 5.04 9.23 -6.52
CA ASP A 92 6.24 8.52 -6.08
C ASP A 92 7.00 9.28 -5.00
N GLY A 93 7.72 8.55 -4.16
CA GLY A 93 8.58 9.08 -3.12
C GLY A 93 9.91 8.35 -3.05
N SER A 94 11.00 9.08 -2.98
CA SER A 94 12.36 8.55 -2.96
C SER A 94 13.17 9.09 -1.78
N CYS A 95 14.08 8.28 -1.23
CA CYS A 95 15.06 8.69 -0.25
C CYS A 95 16.41 8.04 -0.59
N LEU A 96 17.43 8.85 -0.86
CA LEU A 96 18.75 8.38 -1.34
C LEU A 96 19.47 7.52 -0.31
N LYS A 97 19.30 7.84 0.97
CA LYS A 97 19.87 7.07 2.09
C LYS A 97 18.75 6.87 3.12
N ASN A 98 18.02 5.78 3.00
CA ASN A 98 16.88 5.47 3.86
C ASN A 98 17.32 4.62 5.07
N PRO A 99 17.06 5.02 6.32
CA PRO A 99 16.43 6.28 6.76
C PRO A 99 17.41 7.48 6.80
N ASP A 100 16.83 8.67 7.04
CA ASP A 100 17.50 9.91 7.43
C ASP A 100 18.39 10.59 6.35
N GLY A 101 18.31 10.16 5.10
CA GLY A 101 18.93 10.84 3.96
C GLY A 101 18.02 11.86 3.28
N PRO A 102 18.57 12.59 2.28
CA PRO A 102 17.76 13.43 1.43
C PRO A 102 16.71 12.63 0.69
N GLY A 103 15.52 13.20 0.57
CA GLY A 103 14.46 12.57 -0.18
C GLY A 103 13.64 13.56 -1.00
N GLY A 104 12.91 13.04 -1.97
CA GLY A 104 12.03 13.79 -2.83
C GLY A 104 10.70 13.09 -3.02
N TRP A 105 9.68 13.87 -3.31
CA TRP A 105 8.35 13.42 -3.70
C TRP A 105 7.99 14.03 -5.04
N ALA A 106 7.15 13.34 -5.80
CA ALA A 106 6.61 13.84 -7.05
C ALA A 106 5.19 13.36 -7.27
N MET A 107 4.44 14.16 -8.02
CA MET A 107 3.19 13.77 -8.64
C MET A 107 3.15 14.20 -10.10
N VAL A 108 2.53 13.39 -10.95
CA VAL A 108 2.21 13.70 -12.35
C VAL A 108 0.73 13.45 -12.55
N ALA A 109 0.00 14.50 -12.87
CA ALA A 109 -1.44 14.47 -13.05
C ALA A 109 -1.82 14.68 -14.50
N ARG A 110 -2.79 13.91 -15.01
CA ARG A 110 -3.45 14.12 -16.29
C ARG A 110 -4.92 14.48 -16.04
N THR A 111 -5.35 15.62 -16.56
CA THR A 111 -6.77 16.00 -16.60
C THR A 111 -7.47 15.22 -17.70
N THR A 112 -8.46 14.41 -17.36
CA THR A 112 -9.10 13.48 -18.31
C THR A 112 -9.81 14.23 -19.46
N ALA A 113 -10.50 15.32 -19.14
CA ALA A 113 -11.27 16.11 -20.11
C ALA A 113 -10.41 16.78 -21.19
N THR A 114 -9.17 17.17 -20.87
CA THR A 114 -8.30 17.95 -21.78
C THR A 114 -7.05 17.21 -22.23
N GLY A 115 -6.69 16.12 -21.54
CA GLY A 115 -5.40 15.45 -21.70
C GLY A 115 -4.21 16.26 -21.15
N ALA A 116 -4.43 17.44 -20.57
CA ALA A 116 -3.37 18.28 -20.03
C ALA A 116 -2.62 17.57 -18.90
N VAL A 117 -1.29 17.66 -18.92
CA VAL A 117 -0.41 17.07 -17.92
C VAL A 117 0.16 18.17 -17.01
N SER A 118 0.14 17.94 -15.71
CA SER A 118 0.71 18.81 -14.68
C SER A 118 1.66 18.01 -13.80
N GLU A 119 2.79 18.61 -13.46
CA GLU A 119 3.81 17.99 -12.61
C GLU A 119 4.06 18.84 -11.37
N GLN A 120 4.21 18.21 -10.21
CA GLN A 120 4.72 18.85 -9.01
C GLN A 120 5.73 17.92 -8.33
N SER A 121 6.77 18.51 -7.78
CA SER A 121 7.79 17.80 -7.02
C SER A 121 8.39 18.69 -5.93
N GLY A 122 9.03 18.08 -4.96
CA GLY A 122 9.75 18.78 -3.91
C GLY A 122 10.58 17.81 -3.09
N GLY A 123 11.47 18.34 -2.25
CA GLY A 123 12.40 17.52 -1.49
C GLY A 123 12.50 17.93 -0.02
N HIS A 124 13.23 17.10 0.72
CA HIS A 124 13.54 17.31 2.13
C HIS A 124 14.94 16.78 2.45
N PRO A 125 15.78 17.53 3.20
CA PRO A 125 17.17 17.15 3.45
C PRO A 125 17.35 15.89 4.30
N SER A 126 16.36 15.53 5.13
CA SER A 126 16.41 14.35 5.99
C SER A 126 15.00 13.75 6.15
N THR A 127 14.79 12.55 5.60
CA THR A 127 13.46 11.93 5.55
C THR A 127 13.55 10.40 5.40
N THR A 128 12.45 9.77 5.05
CA THR A 128 12.37 8.35 4.69
C THR A 128 11.53 8.16 3.42
N ASN A 129 11.72 7.05 2.70
CA ASN A 129 10.88 6.68 1.56
C ASN A 129 9.39 6.78 1.92
N ASN A 130 8.96 6.13 3.00
CA ASN A 130 7.55 6.12 3.40
C ASN A 130 6.96 7.52 3.65
N ARG A 131 7.77 8.45 4.16
CA ARG A 131 7.34 9.85 4.33
C ARG A 131 7.17 10.54 2.99
N MET A 132 8.07 10.33 2.05
CA MET A 132 8.00 10.93 0.72
C MET A 132 6.83 10.38 -0.09
N GLU A 133 6.57 9.08 -0.02
CA GLU A 133 5.41 8.43 -0.61
C GLU A 133 4.08 9.02 -0.09
N LEU A 134 3.95 9.16 1.24
CA LEU A 134 2.78 9.80 1.84
C LEU A 134 2.66 11.26 1.40
N THR A 135 3.78 11.97 1.37
CA THR A 135 3.80 13.38 0.96
C THR A 135 3.37 13.54 -0.49
N ALA A 136 3.83 12.66 -1.39
CA ALA A 136 3.42 12.66 -2.80
C ALA A 136 1.89 12.49 -2.94
N ALA A 137 1.30 11.51 -2.25
CA ALA A 137 -0.14 11.27 -2.27
C ALA A 137 -0.94 12.45 -1.67
N ILE A 138 -0.46 13.05 -0.58
CA ILE A 138 -1.06 14.25 0.01
C ILE A 138 -1.02 15.42 -0.98
N LYS A 139 0.13 15.68 -1.62
CA LYS A 139 0.29 16.75 -2.60
C LYS A 139 -0.59 16.54 -3.83
N ALA A 140 -0.75 15.31 -4.29
CA ALA A 140 -1.65 14.94 -5.37
C ALA A 140 -3.11 15.31 -5.06
N LEU A 141 -3.60 14.95 -3.87
CA LEU A 141 -4.97 15.29 -3.47
C LEU A 141 -5.16 16.77 -3.09
N GLN A 142 -4.11 17.46 -2.64
CA GLN A 142 -4.15 18.92 -2.46
C GLN A 142 -4.21 19.68 -3.79
N TRP A 143 -3.61 19.15 -4.85
CA TRP A 143 -3.62 19.73 -6.17
C TRP A 143 -4.99 19.58 -6.86
N ALA A 144 -5.65 18.43 -6.71
CA ALA A 144 -6.97 18.21 -7.27
C ALA A 144 -8.03 19.04 -6.55
N PRO A 145 -8.98 19.68 -7.27
CA PRO A 145 -10.10 20.37 -6.64
C PRO A 145 -10.92 19.44 -5.74
N ALA A 146 -11.38 19.96 -4.60
CA ALA A 146 -12.22 19.20 -3.69
C ALA A 146 -13.49 18.68 -4.40
N GLY A 147 -13.90 17.45 -4.08
CA GLY A 147 -15.02 16.77 -4.72
C GLY A 147 -14.68 16.05 -6.02
N SER A 148 -13.45 16.21 -6.55
CA SER A 148 -13.04 15.54 -7.79
C SER A 148 -13.01 14.03 -7.66
N ARG A 149 -13.24 13.35 -8.78
CA ARG A 149 -12.98 11.90 -8.94
C ARG A 149 -11.54 11.70 -9.39
N VAL A 150 -10.75 11.07 -8.54
CA VAL A 150 -9.31 10.91 -8.72
C VAL A 150 -8.93 9.43 -8.76
N ALA A 151 -8.36 8.97 -9.89
CA ALA A 151 -7.61 7.73 -9.94
C ALA A 151 -6.17 8.00 -9.52
N LEU A 152 -5.77 7.55 -8.33
CA LEU A 152 -4.43 7.75 -7.79
C LEU A 152 -3.61 6.46 -7.90
N TYR A 153 -2.54 6.53 -8.67
CA TYR A 153 -1.63 5.43 -8.96
C TYR A 153 -0.34 5.56 -8.14
N THR A 154 0.08 4.47 -7.52
CA THR A 154 1.32 4.40 -6.73
C THR A 154 1.90 2.99 -6.75
N ASP A 155 3.22 2.85 -6.69
CA ASP A 155 3.90 1.58 -6.47
C ASP A 155 4.27 1.34 -5.00
N SER A 156 3.94 2.27 -4.12
CA SER A 156 4.17 2.17 -2.69
C SER A 156 3.33 1.08 -2.03
N GLN A 157 3.98 0.00 -1.59
CA GLN A 157 3.35 -1.04 -0.76
C GLN A 157 2.92 -0.50 0.60
N TYR A 158 3.62 0.51 1.11
CA TYR A 158 3.28 1.16 2.39
C TYR A 158 1.95 1.90 2.29
N LEU A 159 1.78 2.72 1.25
CA LEU A 159 0.51 3.41 0.95
C LEU A 159 -0.63 2.41 0.74
N LYS A 160 -0.42 1.42 -0.14
CA LYS A 160 -1.40 0.36 -0.42
C LYS A 160 -1.89 -0.32 0.86
N ASN A 161 -0.96 -0.81 1.67
CA ASN A 161 -1.32 -1.52 2.91
C ASN A 161 -1.96 -0.60 3.94
N GLY A 162 -1.47 0.65 4.04
CA GLY A 162 -2.05 1.65 4.93
C GLY A 162 -3.53 1.89 4.63
N ILE A 163 -3.85 2.20 3.38
CA ILE A 163 -5.21 2.52 2.95
C ILE A 163 -6.13 1.29 3.04
N THR A 164 -5.68 0.12 2.53
CA THR A 164 -6.55 -1.05 2.39
C THR A 164 -6.69 -1.88 3.67
N ARG A 165 -5.71 -1.80 4.60
CA ARG A 165 -5.65 -2.73 5.74
C ARG A 165 -5.59 -2.04 7.09
N TRP A 166 -4.88 -0.89 7.21
CA TRP A 166 -4.53 -0.37 8.52
C TRP A 166 -5.34 0.85 8.92
N LEU A 167 -5.66 1.75 7.99
CA LEU A 167 -6.27 3.06 8.22
C LEU A 167 -7.55 2.96 9.05
N ALA A 168 -8.49 2.09 8.67
CA ALA A 168 -9.74 1.92 9.39
C ALA A 168 -9.55 1.45 10.84
N ALA A 169 -8.55 0.59 11.08
CA ALA A 169 -8.23 0.11 12.41
C ALA A 169 -7.52 1.19 13.24
N TRP A 170 -6.64 1.98 12.64
CA TRP A 170 -5.99 3.10 13.31
C TRP A 170 -6.99 4.18 13.72
N LYS A 171 -7.91 4.55 12.85
CA LYS A 171 -8.98 5.51 13.18
C LYS A 171 -9.82 5.06 14.37
N ARG A 172 -10.26 3.79 14.40
CA ARG A 172 -11.02 3.24 15.54
C ARG A 172 -10.26 3.23 16.85
N ARG A 173 -8.90 3.16 16.81
CA ARG A 173 -8.04 3.16 18.01
C ARG A 173 -7.47 4.54 18.33
N GLY A 174 -8.00 5.62 17.78
CA GLY A 174 -7.47 6.97 18.01
C GLY A 174 -6.03 7.11 17.51
N TRP A 175 -5.72 6.57 16.33
CA TRP A 175 -4.40 6.62 15.66
C TRP A 175 -3.27 5.93 16.45
N LYS A 176 -3.63 4.83 17.11
CA LYS A 176 -2.68 3.98 17.84
C LYS A 176 -2.55 2.61 17.17
N LYS A 177 -1.34 2.04 17.24
CA LYS A 177 -1.07 0.65 16.88
C LYS A 177 -1.70 -0.31 17.89
N ALA A 178 -1.63 -1.63 17.62
CA ALA A 178 -2.15 -2.66 18.53
C ALA A 178 -1.42 -2.70 19.89
N ASP A 179 -0.16 -2.25 19.93
CA ASP A 179 0.67 -2.13 21.12
C ASP A 179 0.44 -0.83 21.92
N GLY A 180 -0.53 0.00 21.51
CA GLY A 180 -0.86 1.29 22.14
C GLY A 180 0.03 2.46 21.72
N MET A 181 1.13 2.21 21.02
CA MET A 181 2.03 3.26 20.53
C MET A 181 1.40 4.06 19.38
N PRO A 182 1.77 5.33 19.18
CA PRO A 182 1.32 6.12 18.05
C PRO A 182 1.65 5.44 16.72
N VAL A 183 0.80 5.61 15.72
CA VAL A 183 1.06 5.16 14.35
C VAL A 183 2.29 5.89 13.79
N LEU A 184 3.20 5.17 13.16
CA LEU A 184 4.34 5.80 12.48
C LEU A 184 3.83 6.72 11.35
N ASN A 185 4.41 7.92 11.24
CA ASN A 185 3.95 8.97 10.31
C ASN A 185 2.48 9.39 10.53
N GLN A 186 1.99 9.33 11.77
CA GLN A 186 0.59 9.58 12.13
C GLN A 186 0.04 10.87 11.51
N GLN A 187 0.77 11.98 11.60
CA GLN A 187 0.31 13.28 11.07
C GLN A 187 0.11 13.24 9.55
N LEU A 188 0.98 12.57 8.80
CA LEU A 188 0.84 12.41 7.36
C LEU A 188 -0.36 11.51 7.02
N TRP A 189 -0.57 10.43 7.77
CA TRP A 189 -1.75 9.58 7.59
C TRP A 189 -3.05 10.30 7.90
N MET A 190 -3.08 11.14 8.94
CA MET A 190 -4.26 11.95 9.27
C MET A 190 -4.55 13.00 8.19
N ALA A 191 -3.50 13.65 7.66
CA ALA A 191 -3.65 14.60 6.56
C ALA A 191 -4.17 13.92 5.28
N LEU A 192 -3.62 12.74 4.94
CA LEU A 192 -4.08 11.96 3.80
C LEU A 192 -5.54 11.50 3.98
N ASP A 193 -5.93 11.04 5.16
CA ASP A 193 -7.31 10.61 5.46
C ASP A 193 -8.32 11.76 5.32
N ALA A 194 -7.96 12.96 5.77
CA ALA A 194 -8.81 14.15 5.63
C ALA A 194 -9.02 14.52 4.15
N LEU A 195 -7.96 14.49 3.34
CA LEU A 195 -8.04 14.75 1.91
C LEU A 195 -8.79 13.64 1.17
N TYR A 196 -8.57 12.39 1.55
CA TYR A 196 -9.31 11.26 1.02
C TYR A 196 -10.82 11.39 1.23
N ALA A 197 -11.23 11.91 2.38
CA ALA A 197 -12.64 12.15 2.69
C ALA A 197 -13.26 13.31 1.89
N SER A 198 -12.45 14.23 1.37
CA SER A 198 -12.89 15.38 0.57
C SER A 198 -12.92 15.13 -0.94
N HIS A 199 -12.54 13.95 -1.40
CA HIS A 199 -12.50 13.55 -2.80
C HIS A 199 -13.16 12.18 -3.01
N ILE A 200 -13.44 11.82 -4.26
CA ILE A 200 -13.86 10.47 -4.66
C ILE A 200 -12.61 9.78 -5.22
N VAL A 201 -11.83 9.11 -4.35
CA VAL A 201 -10.52 8.56 -4.73
C VAL A 201 -10.60 7.06 -4.95
N THR A 202 -10.09 6.62 -6.11
CA THR A 202 -9.80 5.21 -6.38
C THR A 202 -8.28 5.01 -6.36
N PHE A 203 -7.78 4.18 -5.45
CA PHE A 203 -6.36 3.86 -5.39
C PHE A 203 -6.02 2.67 -6.27
N HIS A 204 -5.02 2.85 -7.11
CA HIS A 204 -4.45 1.83 -7.97
C HIS A 204 -3.00 1.56 -7.57
N TRP A 205 -2.69 0.31 -7.27
CA TRP A 205 -1.32 -0.09 -7.10
C TRP A 205 -0.76 -0.57 -8.43
N VAL A 206 0.36 0.00 -8.84
CA VAL A 206 1.13 -0.41 -10.02
C VAL A 206 2.43 -1.07 -9.59
N LYS A 207 3.00 -1.90 -10.46
CA LYS A 207 4.34 -2.43 -10.23
C LYS A 207 5.35 -1.35 -10.64
N GLY A 208 6.27 -1.01 -9.73
CA GLY A 208 7.35 -0.07 -10.04
C GLY A 208 8.22 -0.56 -11.21
N HIS A 209 8.71 0.37 -12.00
CA HIS A 209 9.57 0.11 -13.19
C HIS A 209 8.95 -0.87 -14.20
N ALA A 210 7.64 -0.76 -14.44
CA ALA A 210 6.91 -1.63 -15.37
C ALA A 210 6.66 -1.00 -16.75
N GLY A 211 7.37 0.08 -17.11
CA GLY A 211 7.21 0.77 -18.39
C GLY A 211 5.96 1.65 -18.45
N VAL A 212 5.45 2.11 -17.31
CA VAL A 212 4.36 3.09 -17.25
C VAL A 212 4.95 4.49 -17.23
N ASP A 213 4.88 5.20 -18.36
CA ASP A 213 5.55 6.48 -18.61
C ASP A 213 5.36 7.52 -17.48
N LEU A 214 4.13 7.69 -16.98
CA LEU A 214 3.85 8.67 -15.92
C LEU A 214 4.39 8.24 -14.55
N ASN A 215 4.45 6.93 -14.27
CA ASN A 215 5.06 6.41 -13.03
C ASN A 215 6.58 6.59 -13.07
N GLU A 216 7.20 6.28 -14.21
CA GLU A 216 8.65 6.48 -14.39
C GLU A 216 9.01 7.97 -14.33
N ARG A 217 8.14 8.83 -14.84
CA ARG A 217 8.32 10.28 -14.74
C ARG A 217 8.30 10.75 -13.28
N CYS A 218 7.36 10.22 -12.43
CA CYS A 218 7.35 10.51 -11.00
C CYS A 218 8.64 10.08 -10.31
N ASP A 219 9.12 8.88 -10.58
CA ASP A 219 10.38 8.36 -10.02
C ASP A 219 11.57 9.27 -10.36
N GLN A 220 11.69 9.68 -11.63
CA GLN A 220 12.75 10.62 -12.07
C GLN A 220 12.67 11.96 -11.33
N LEU A 221 11.47 12.54 -11.20
CA LEU A 221 11.27 13.81 -10.52
C LEU A 221 11.58 13.68 -9.02
N ALA A 222 11.10 12.63 -8.34
CA ALA A 222 11.36 12.42 -6.93
C ALA A 222 12.86 12.24 -6.65
N LYS A 223 13.56 11.44 -7.46
CA LYS A 223 15.03 11.27 -7.35
C LYS A 223 15.77 12.58 -7.60
N LYS A 224 15.38 13.35 -8.62
CA LYS A 224 15.98 14.66 -8.91
C LYS A 224 15.82 15.63 -7.74
N GLU A 225 14.68 15.65 -7.08
CA GLU A 225 14.47 16.48 -5.90
C GLU A 225 15.34 16.03 -4.71
N ALA A 226 15.45 14.72 -4.48
CA ALA A 226 16.31 14.18 -3.43
C ALA A 226 17.82 14.55 -3.63
N MET A 227 18.26 14.66 -4.88
CA MET A 227 19.65 15.00 -5.23
C MET A 227 20.02 16.49 -5.02
N LYS A 228 19.05 17.35 -4.66
CA LYS A 228 19.32 18.78 -4.43
C LYS A 228 19.91 19.06 -3.05
N TYR A 229 19.91 18.08 -2.16
CA TYR A 229 20.40 18.16 -0.78
C TYR A 229 21.60 17.21 -0.59
#